data_e4f37a47c6834f8ed601949dcd741632
#
_entry.id   e4f37a47c6834f8ed601949dcd741632
#
_cell.length_a   1.000
_cell.length_b   1.000
_cell.length_c   1.000
_cell.angle_alpha   90.00
_cell.angle_beta   90.00
_cell.angle_gamma   90.00
#
_symmetry.space_group_name_H-M   'P 1'
#
loop_
_entity.id
_entity.type
_entity.pdbx_description
1 polymer ?
#
loop_
_entity_poly.entity_id
_entity_poly.type
_entity_poly.pdbx_seq_one_letter_code
_entity_poly.pdbx_strand_id
1 'polypeptide(L)'
;MSFWNTRRILVTGGAGFLGSVIVEKLKEKGCKTISVPRSKDYDLVDNDACKRIYQETKPDIVIHLAAKVGGIGANRNNPGKFFYDNAMMGIQMMEQGRVFGIEKFVALGTICAYPKFTPVPFKEANLWDGYPEETNAPYGLAKKMLLVQAQAYKQQYDFNAIYLLPVNLYGPRDNFDLETSHVIPAIIRKCLESQNSTIETEREINSAQVAISESQSCITIWGTGNPTREFLYVEDAADGIILATEKYNKTDPVNLGSGFEISIKDLVKLIVKLTNFKGKVVWDTSKPDGQPRRRLDTTKAEKEFGFKAKTRLEAGLMQTIEWYMKNKATVVC
;
A
#
# COMPACT_ATOMS: atom_id res chain seq x y z
N MET A 1 19.37 10.85 -23.49
CA MET A 1 17.90 10.59 -23.51
C MET A 1 17.50 10.03 -22.14
N SER A 2 16.33 10.40 -21.63
CA SER A 2 15.85 9.85 -20.35
C SER A 2 15.59 8.33 -20.48
N PHE A 3 15.85 7.58 -19.41
CA PHE A 3 15.57 6.13 -19.33
C PHE A 3 14.15 5.74 -19.79
N TRP A 4 13.17 6.62 -19.56
CA TRP A 4 11.74 6.37 -19.79
C TRP A 4 11.25 6.71 -21.20
N ASN A 5 11.97 7.58 -21.94
CA ASN A 5 11.44 8.15 -23.21
C ASN A 5 11.18 7.14 -24.32
N THR A 6 11.90 6.03 -24.34
CA THR A 6 11.85 5.03 -25.42
C THR A 6 11.17 3.73 -24.97
N ARG A 7 10.87 3.57 -23.67
CA ARG A 7 10.33 2.33 -23.13
C ARG A 7 8.81 2.34 -23.03
N ARG A 8 8.21 1.21 -23.32
CA ARG A 8 6.79 0.91 -23.12
C ARG A 8 6.62 0.29 -21.74
N ILE A 9 5.87 0.95 -20.88
CA ILE A 9 5.71 0.53 -19.49
C ILE A 9 4.31 -0.04 -19.31
N LEU A 10 4.21 -1.24 -18.77
CA LEU A 10 2.96 -1.84 -18.32
C LEU A 10 2.87 -1.70 -16.81
N VAL A 11 1.84 -1.00 -16.31
CA VAL A 11 1.59 -0.83 -14.88
C VAL A 11 0.30 -1.54 -14.52
N THR A 12 0.39 -2.78 -14.01
CA THR A 12 -0.79 -3.46 -13.49
C THR A 12 -1.19 -2.84 -12.16
N GLY A 13 -2.48 -2.66 -11.92
CA GLY A 13 -2.94 -1.87 -10.77
C GLY A 13 -2.67 -0.37 -10.88
N GLY A 14 -2.28 0.12 -12.08
CA GLY A 14 -1.93 1.51 -12.34
C GLY A 14 -3.05 2.53 -12.16
N ALA A 15 -4.31 2.09 -12.04
CA ALA A 15 -5.44 2.95 -11.73
C ALA A 15 -5.83 2.94 -10.23
N GLY A 16 -5.10 2.18 -9.39
CA GLY A 16 -5.28 2.14 -7.95
C GLY A 16 -4.53 3.25 -7.22
N PHE A 17 -4.55 3.20 -5.88
CA PHE A 17 -3.93 4.16 -4.99
C PHE A 17 -2.45 4.45 -5.35
N LEU A 18 -1.55 3.50 -5.17
CA LEU A 18 -0.13 3.66 -5.50
C LEU A 18 0.10 3.79 -7.02
N GLY A 19 -0.64 3.01 -7.80
CA GLY A 19 -0.43 2.93 -9.25
C GLY A 19 -0.70 4.24 -9.97
N SER A 20 -1.73 5.00 -9.58
CA SER A 20 -2.04 6.30 -10.18
C SER A 20 -0.90 7.29 -9.99
N VAL A 21 -0.27 7.31 -8.82
CA VAL A 21 0.89 8.18 -8.52
C VAL A 21 2.10 7.76 -9.36
N ILE A 22 2.37 6.46 -9.49
CA ILE A 22 3.46 5.96 -10.33
C ILE A 22 3.24 6.38 -11.80
N VAL A 23 2.02 6.22 -12.32
CA VAL A 23 1.68 6.60 -13.71
C VAL A 23 1.88 8.09 -13.94
N GLU A 24 1.47 8.94 -13.00
CA GLU A 24 1.69 10.40 -13.07
C GLU A 24 3.19 10.72 -13.09
N LYS A 25 3.96 10.19 -12.16
CA LYS A 25 5.42 10.41 -12.09
C LYS A 25 6.17 9.86 -13.33
N LEU A 26 5.73 8.74 -13.91
CA LEU A 26 6.30 8.23 -15.16
C LEU A 26 6.05 9.19 -16.33
N LYS A 27 4.86 9.80 -16.41
CA LYS A 27 4.56 10.83 -17.42
C LYS A 27 5.43 12.07 -17.24
N GLU A 28 5.60 12.55 -15.98
CA GLU A 28 6.49 13.67 -15.65
C GLU A 28 7.95 13.40 -16.04
N LYS A 29 8.40 12.15 -15.93
CA LYS A 29 9.73 11.70 -16.38
C LYS A 29 9.86 11.53 -17.90
N GLY A 30 8.80 11.80 -18.65
CA GLY A 30 8.79 11.75 -20.11
C GLY A 30 8.49 10.37 -20.69
N CYS A 31 7.94 9.43 -19.92
CA CYS A 31 7.47 8.16 -20.46
C CYS A 31 6.28 8.38 -21.39
N LYS A 32 6.44 8.04 -22.68
CA LYS A 32 5.44 8.30 -23.72
C LYS A 32 4.39 7.19 -23.83
N THR A 33 4.74 5.97 -23.48
CA THR A 33 3.87 4.79 -23.65
C THR A 33 3.69 4.08 -22.32
N ILE A 34 2.52 4.28 -21.71
CA ILE A 34 2.16 3.64 -20.44
C ILE A 34 0.82 2.92 -20.63
N SER A 35 0.82 1.61 -20.42
CA SER A 35 -0.38 0.77 -20.46
C SER A 35 -0.86 0.48 -19.04
N VAL A 36 -2.16 0.71 -18.79
CA VAL A 36 -2.80 0.52 -17.47
C VAL A 36 -4.03 -0.38 -17.64
N PRO A 37 -3.87 -1.71 -17.62
CA PRO A 37 -4.99 -2.63 -17.77
C PRO A 37 -5.94 -2.54 -16.57
N ARG A 38 -7.24 -2.65 -16.86
CA ARG A 38 -8.30 -2.67 -15.84
C ARG A 38 -8.77 -4.10 -15.60
N SER A 39 -9.08 -4.43 -14.34
CA SER A 39 -9.54 -5.77 -13.97
C SER A 39 -10.85 -6.21 -14.64
N LYS A 40 -11.68 -5.26 -15.07
CA LYS A 40 -12.90 -5.55 -15.85
C LYS A 40 -12.62 -6.07 -17.25
N ASP A 41 -11.45 -5.71 -17.82
CA ASP A 41 -11.06 -6.07 -19.19
C ASP A 41 -10.03 -7.22 -19.19
N TYR A 42 -9.25 -7.33 -18.11
CA TYR A 42 -8.19 -8.33 -17.94
C TYR A 42 -8.17 -8.86 -16.50
N ASP A 43 -8.68 -10.08 -16.30
CA ASP A 43 -8.50 -10.79 -15.04
C ASP A 43 -7.11 -11.44 -15.01
N LEU A 44 -6.21 -10.89 -14.21
CA LEU A 44 -4.84 -11.40 -14.10
C LEU A 44 -4.72 -12.76 -13.40
N VAL A 45 -5.81 -13.30 -12.86
CA VAL A 45 -5.89 -14.69 -12.39
C VAL A 45 -6.04 -15.64 -13.57
N ASP A 46 -6.49 -15.16 -14.73
CA ASP A 46 -6.55 -15.89 -15.98
C ASP A 46 -5.25 -15.74 -16.79
N ASN A 47 -4.64 -16.88 -17.14
CA ASN A 47 -3.40 -16.92 -17.90
C ASN A 47 -3.55 -16.37 -19.34
N ASP A 48 -4.70 -16.59 -19.96
CA ASP A 48 -4.92 -16.11 -21.33
C ASP A 48 -5.13 -14.58 -21.36
N ALA A 49 -5.73 -14.01 -20.31
CA ALA A 49 -5.77 -12.57 -20.12
C ALA A 49 -4.35 -12.00 -19.93
N CYS A 50 -3.49 -12.67 -19.16
CA CYS A 50 -2.10 -12.26 -19.00
C CYS A 50 -1.35 -12.31 -20.35
N LYS A 51 -1.47 -13.37 -21.15
CA LYS A 51 -0.87 -13.45 -22.49
C LYS A 51 -1.35 -12.31 -23.38
N ARG A 52 -2.66 -12.08 -23.42
CA ARG A 52 -3.28 -11.04 -24.25
C ARG A 52 -2.72 -9.64 -23.93
N ILE A 53 -2.54 -9.30 -22.64
CA ILE A 53 -1.94 -8.03 -22.24
C ILE A 53 -0.54 -7.86 -22.84
N TYR A 54 0.32 -8.86 -22.77
CA TYR A 54 1.67 -8.78 -23.33
C TYR A 54 1.65 -8.69 -24.85
N GLN A 55 0.78 -9.42 -25.52
CA GLN A 55 0.63 -9.36 -26.98
C GLN A 55 0.20 -7.98 -27.47
N GLU A 56 -0.76 -7.35 -26.78
CA GLU A 56 -1.35 -6.07 -27.15
C GLU A 56 -0.44 -4.89 -26.78
N THR A 57 0.17 -4.92 -25.58
CA THR A 57 0.94 -3.79 -25.06
C THR A 57 2.43 -3.85 -25.41
N LYS A 58 2.96 -5.05 -25.68
CA LYS A 58 4.38 -5.32 -25.98
C LYS A 58 5.32 -4.54 -25.06
N PRO A 59 5.22 -4.68 -23.73
CA PRO A 59 5.94 -3.84 -22.80
C PRO A 59 7.43 -4.18 -22.80
N ASP A 60 8.26 -3.18 -22.54
CA ASP A 60 9.68 -3.35 -22.27
C ASP A 60 9.90 -3.55 -20.75
N ILE A 61 9.09 -2.87 -19.91
CA ILE A 61 9.14 -2.99 -18.46
C ILE A 61 7.73 -3.20 -17.90
N VAL A 62 7.61 -4.10 -16.91
CA VAL A 62 6.38 -4.32 -16.18
C VAL A 62 6.55 -3.91 -14.72
N ILE A 63 5.68 -3.02 -14.22
CA ILE A 63 5.56 -2.69 -12.81
C ILE A 63 4.28 -3.33 -12.30
N HIS A 64 4.42 -4.44 -11.56
CA HIS A 64 3.30 -5.26 -11.10
C HIS A 64 2.82 -4.84 -9.71
N LEU A 65 1.79 -3.98 -9.66
CA LEU A 65 1.18 -3.46 -8.44
C LEU A 65 -0.18 -4.10 -8.15
N ALA A 66 -0.78 -4.79 -9.14
CA ALA A 66 -2.09 -5.42 -8.95
C ALA A 66 -2.04 -6.41 -7.78
N ALA A 67 -2.98 -6.25 -6.87
CA ALA A 67 -3.13 -7.13 -5.72
C ALA A 67 -4.57 -7.06 -5.18
N LYS A 68 -5.01 -8.13 -4.54
CA LYS A 68 -6.18 -8.13 -3.64
C LYS A 68 -5.67 -7.86 -2.23
N VAL A 69 -5.97 -6.68 -1.72
CA VAL A 69 -5.50 -6.21 -0.41
C VAL A 69 -6.64 -5.68 0.42
N GLY A 70 -6.45 -5.64 1.74
CA GLY A 70 -7.40 -5.06 2.66
C GLY A 70 -6.84 -5.04 4.08
N GLY A 71 -7.56 -4.42 5.01
CA GLY A 71 -7.22 -4.41 6.42
C GLY A 71 -7.29 -5.81 7.06
N ILE A 72 -7.01 -5.89 8.36
CA ILE A 72 -7.01 -7.16 9.14
C ILE A 72 -8.34 -7.91 8.98
N GLY A 73 -9.48 -7.20 8.99
CA GLY A 73 -10.81 -7.80 8.81
C GLY A 73 -10.96 -8.50 7.47
N ALA A 74 -10.59 -7.83 6.38
CA ALA A 74 -10.68 -8.38 5.03
C ALA A 74 -9.78 -9.62 4.84
N ASN A 75 -8.54 -9.60 5.39
CA ASN A 75 -7.64 -10.74 5.36
C ASN A 75 -8.20 -11.95 6.12
N ARG A 76 -8.80 -11.74 7.30
CA ARG A 76 -9.43 -12.82 8.09
C ARG A 76 -10.64 -13.44 7.39
N ASN A 77 -11.41 -12.64 6.68
CA ASN A 77 -12.64 -13.10 6.02
C ASN A 77 -12.37 -13.78 4.68
N ASN A 78 -11.23 -13.51 4.03
CA ASN A 78 -10.92 -13.99 2.68
C ASN A 78 -9.51 -14.61 2.54
N PRO A 79 -9.01 -15.43 3.47
CA PRO A 79 -7.61 -15.86 3.46
C PRO A 79 -7.25 -16.68 2.21
N GLY A 80 -8.11 -17.65 1.82
CA GLY A 80 -7.89 -18.49 0.64
C GLY A 80 -7.93 -17.70 -0.66
N LYS A 81 -8.91 -16.81 -0.81
CA LYS A 81 -9.03 -15.98 -2.01
C LYS A 81 -7.87 -15.00 -2.14
N PHE A 82 -7.45 -14.38 -1.06
CA PHE A 82 -6.29 -13.45 -1.07
C PHE A 82 -4.99 -14.19 -1.38
N PHE A 83 -4.81 -15.40 -0.86
CA PHE A 83 -3.65 -16.24 -1.23
C PHE A 83 -3.66 -16.55 -2.72
N TYR A 84 -4.75 -17.16 -3.22
CA TYR A 84 -4.85 -17.63 -4.58
C TYR A 84 -4.72 -16.51 -5.61
N ASP A 85 -5.55 -15.47 -5.49
CA ASP A 85 -5.57 -14.37 -6.47
C ASP A 85 -4.20 -13.67 -6.54
N ASN A 86 -3.57 -13.36 -5.40
CA ASN A 86 -2.26 -12.69 -5.41
C ASN A 86 -1.13 -13.56 -5.93
N ALA A 87 -1.14 -14.87 -5.61
CA ALA A 87 -0.15 -15.80 -6.13
C ALA A 87 -0.30 -15.93 -7.65
N MET A 88 -1.51 -16.21 -8.13
CA MET A 88 -1.74 -16.45 -9.57
C MET A 88 -1.46 -15.22 -10.41
N MET A 89 -1.97 -14.04 -10.03
CA MET A 89 -1.68 -12.79 -10.75
C MET A 89 -0.17 -12.56 -10.91
N GLY A 90 0.57 -12.66 -9.81
CA GLY A 90 2.00 -12.39 -9.85
C GLY A 90 2.81 -13.44 -10.61
N ILE A 91 2.55 -14.72 -10.35
CA ILE A 91 3.25 -15.84 -11.00
C ILE A 91 3.04 -15.80 -12.52
N GLN A 92 1.79 -15.64 -12.96
CA GLN A 92 1.47 -15.63 -14.39
C GLN A 92 2.03 -14.39 -15.09
N MET A 93 1.89 -13.21 -14.49
CA MET A 93 2.45 -11.99 -15.07
C MET A 93 3.97 -12.06 -15.21
N MET A 94 4.68 -12.62 -14.22
CA MET A 94 6.14 -12.78 -14.31
C MET A 94 6.52 -13.84 -15.34
N GLU A 95 5.80 -14.97 -15.43
CA GLU A 95 6.04 -16.00 -16.46
C GLU A 95 5.82 -15.46 -17.86
N GLN A 96 4.71 -14.77 -18.09
CA GLN A 96 4.48 -14.17 -19.41
C GLN A 96 5.55 -13.11 -19.75
N GLY A 97 6.01 -12.33 -18.77
CA GLY A 97 7.12 -11.38 -18.96
C GLY A 97 8.40 -12.08 -19.44
N ARG A 98 8.73 -13.23 -18.85
CA ARG A 98 9.87 -14.05 -19.28
C ARG A 98 9.68 -14.59 -20.70
N VAL A 99 8.51 -15.15 -21.01
CA VAL A 99 8.20 -15.72 -22.33
C VAL A 99 8.25 -14.65 -23.44
N PHE A 100 7.75 -13.46 -23.14
CA PHE A 100 7.78 -12.33 -24.08
C PHE A 100 9.11 -11.58 -24.13
N GLY A 101 10.08 -11.94 -23.26
CA GLY A 101 11.44 -11.38 -23.29
C GLY A 101 11.50 -9.90 -22.90
N ILE A 102 10.74 -9.47 -21.88
CA ILE A 102 10.79 -8.07 -21.42
C ILE A 102 12.14 -7.73 -20.79
N GLU A 103 12.52 -6.45 -20.80
CA GLU A 103 13.78 -5.98 -20.19
C GLU A 103 13.80 -6.11 -18.66
N LYS A 104 12.65 -5.87 -18.01
CA LYS A 104 12.58 -5.89 -16.54
C LYS A 104 11.17 -6.12 -16.01
N PHE A 105 11.08 -6.90 -14.94
CA PHE A 105 9.88 -7.08 -14.12
C PHE A 105 10.08 -6.52 -12.70
N VAL A 106 9.18 -5.65 -12.25
CA VAL A 106 9.20 -5.08 -10.90
C VAL A 106 8.06 -5.69 -10.09
N ALA A 107 8.38 -6.58 -9.18
CA ALA A 107 7.42 -7.22 -8.28
C ALA A 107 7.35 -6.46 -6.94
N LEU A 108 6.13 -6.13 -6.51
CA LEU A 108 5.91 -5.63 -5.16
C LEU A 108 5.54 -6.77 -4.21
N GLY A 109 6.37 -6.92 -3.18
CA GLY A 109 6.10 -7.68 -1.98
C GLY A 109 5.30 -6.87 -0.94
N THR A 110 5.51 -7.19 0.32
CA THR A 110 4.83 -6.52 1.46
C THR A 110 5.60 -6.77 2.74
N ILE A 111 5.54 -5.83 3.68
CA ILE A 111 6.07 -6.03 5.04
C ILE A 111 5.39 -7.22 5.76
N CYS A 112 4.16 -7.57 5.37
CA CYS A 112 3.44 -8.73 5.90
C CYS A 112 4.09 -10.09 5.58
N ALA A 113 5.09 -10.12 4.68
CA ALA A 113 5.85 -11.32 4.35
C ALA A 113 6.92 -11.68 5.40
N TYR A 114 7.25 -10.74 6.29
CA TYR A 114 8.21 -10.98 7.37
C TYR A 114 7.64 -11.87 8.48
N PRO A 115 8.49 -12.65 9.14
CA PRO A 115 8.08 -13.43 10.30
C PRO A 115 7.47 -12.58 11.42
N LYS A 116 6.53 -13.17 12.16
CA LYS A 116 5.83 -12.49 13.27
C LYS A 116 6.77 -11.89 14.32
N PHE A 117 7.86 -12.55 14.61
CA PHE A 117 8.84 -12.18 15.64
C PHE A 117 10.17 -11.68 15.05
N THR A 118 10.13 -11.01 13.90
CA THR A 118 11.34 -10.43 13.31
C THR A 118 11.93 -9.33 14.20
N PRO A 119 13.26 -9.34 14.48
CA PRO A 119 13.91 -8.24 15.17
C PRO A 119 13.72 -6.89 14.45
N VAL A 120 13.47 -5.83 15.21
CA VAL A 120 13.25 -4.48 14.68
C VAL A 120 14.53 -3.67 14.72
N PRO A 121 14.93 -3.00 13.62
CA PRO A 121 14.30 -2.91 12.31
C PRO A 121 14.42 -4.20 11.49
N PHE A 122 13.38 -4.53 10.71
CA PHE A 122 13.35 -5.73 9.86
C PHE A 122 14.37 -5.61 8.73
N LYS A 123 15.34 -6.51 8.69
CA LYS A 123 16.33 -6.61 7.62
C LYS A 123 15.86 -7.64 6.59
N GLU A 124 16.19 -7.43 5.32
CA GLU A 124 15.81 -8.35 4.24
C GLU A 124 16.33 -9.78 4.48
N ALA A 125 17.46 -9.92 5.15
CA ALA A 125 18.01 -11.23 5.55
C ALA A 125 17.06 -12.03 6.48
N ASN A 126 16.26 -11.34 7.29
CA ASN A 126 15.31 -12.00 8.21
C ASN A 126 14.02 -12.49 7.56
N LEU A 127 13.85 -12.30 6.26
CA LEU A 127 12.60 -12.62 5.57
C LEU A 127 12.21 -14.12 5.69
N TRP A 128 13.19 -15.00 5.88
CA TRP A 128 13.00 -16.46 5.96
C TRP A 128 13.13 -17.04 7.36
N ASP A 129 13.30 -16.23 8.41
CA ASP A 129 13.58 -16.70 9.78
C ASP A 129 12.33 -17.21 10.53
N GLY A 130 11.21 -17.38 9.85
CA GLY A 130 9.99 -17.93 10.46
C GLY A 130 8.71 -17.67 9.64
N TYR A 131 7.57 -17.94 10.30
CA TYR A 131 6.24 -17.79 9.71
C TYR A 131 5.69 -16.38 9.95
N PRO A 132 4.99 -15.76 8.98
CA PRO A 132 4.35 -14.46 9.15
C PRO A 132 3.24 -14.50 10.21
N GLU A 133 2.76 -13.32 10.62
CA GLU A 133 1.61 -13.19 11.49
C GLU A 133 0.37 -13.83 10.82
N GLU A 134 -0.36 -14.65 11.57
CA GLU A 134 -1.31 -15.65 11.06
C GLU A 134 -2.44 -15.05 10.20
N THR A 135 -2.93 -13.85 10.55
CA THR A 135 -4.01 -13.20 9.78
C THR A 135 -3.53 -12.65 8.44
N ASN A 136 -2.26 -12.28 8.35
CA ASN A 136 -1.63 -11.73 7.14
C ASN A 136 -0.83 -12.79 6.35
N ALA A 137 -0.57 -13.97 6.95
CA ALA A 137 0.29 -14.98 6.36
C ALA A 137 -0.13 -15.43 4.96
N PRO A 138 -1.42 -15.69 4.66
CA PRO A 138 -1.83 -16.09 3.32
C PRO A 138 -1.45 -15.06 2.26
N TYR A 139 -1.78 -13.79 2.49
CA TYR A 139 -1.40 -12.69 1.62
C TYR A 139 0.13 -12.50 1.55
N GLY A 140 0.79 -12.46 2.70
CA GLY A 140 2.23 -12.27 2.80
C GLY A 140 3.04 -13.34 2.08
N LEU A 141 2.64 -14.62 2.23
CA LEU A 141 3.29 -15.74 1.56
C LEU A 141 3.04 -15.74 0.05
N ALA A 142 1.81 -15.47 -0.40
CA ALA A 142 1.51 -15.33 -1.83
C ALA A 142 2.43 -14.28 -2.50
N LYS A 143 2.63 -13.14 -1.85
CA LYS A 143 3.56 -12.10 -2.34
C LYS A 143 5.02 -12.55 -2.25
N LYS A 144 5.41 -13.29 -1.20
CA LYS A 144 6.78 -13.78 -1.01
C LYS A 144 7.19 -14.83 -2.07
N MET A 145 6.23 -15.58 -2.63
CA MET A 145 6.51 -16.53 -3.72
C MET A 145 7.09 -15.86 -4.95
N LEU A 146 6.73 -14.60 -5.22
CA LEU A 146 7.29 -13.85 -6.35
C LEU A 146 8.79 -13.58 -6.21
N LEU A 147 9.29 -13.47 -4.98
CA LEU A 147 10.74 -13.39 -4.73
C LEU A 147 11.43 -14.69 -5.15
N VAL A 148 10.87 -15.84 -4.76
CA VAL A 148 11.42 -17.15 -5.14
C VAL A 148 11.43 -17.32 -6.65
N GLN A 149 10.32 -16.97 -7.32
CA GLN A 149 10.22 -17.02 -8.78
C GLN A 149 11.24 -16.11 -9.45
N ALA A 150 11.40 -14.86 -8.98
CA ALA A 150 12.38 -13.92 -9.52
C ALA A 150 13.83 -14.47 -9.41
N GLN A 151 14.18 -15.06 -8.26
CA GLN A 151 15.50 -15.65 -8.02
C GLN A 151 15.73 -16.88 -8.91
N ALA A 152 14.74 -17.80 -8.98
CA ALA A 152 14.82 -18.99 -9.83
C ALA A 152 14.92 -18.62 -11.32
N TYR A 153 14.17 -17.61 -11.75
CA TYR A 153 14.18 -17.17 -13.15
C TYR A 153 15.48 -16.43 -13.51
N LYS A 154 16.08 -15.71 -12.57
CA LYS A 154 17.42 -15.15 -12.78
C LYS A 154 18.45 -16.25 -12.97
N GLN A 155 18.41 -17.27 -12.12
CA GLN A 155 19.36 -18.38 -12.17
C GLN A 155 19.23 -19.19 -13.47
N GLN A 156 18.01 -19.49 -13.90
CA GLN A 156 17.76 -20.40 -15.02
C GLN A 156 17.75 -19.71 -16.37
N TYR A 157 17.22 -18.48 -16.44
CA TYR A 157 16.90 -17.79 -17.69
C TYR A 157 17.59 -16.42 -17.84
N ASP A 158 18.39 -16.02 -16.84
CA ASP A 158 18.94 -14.65 -16.72
C ASP A 158 17.88 -13.54 -16.75
N PHE A 159 16.65 -13.87 -16.35
CA PHE A 159 15.52 -12.94 -16.35
C PHE A 159 15.69 -11.84 -15.29
N ASN A 160 15.56 -10.58 -15.70
CA ASN A 160 15.73 -9.44 -14.81
C ASN A 160 14.42 -9.11 -14.07
N ALA A 161 14.24 -9.66 -12.89
CA ALA A 161 13.13 -9.35 -11.99
C ALA A 161 13.66 -8.82 -10.66
N ILE A 162 13.13 -7.68 -10.20
CA ILE A 162 13.44 -7.10 -8.89
C ILE A 162 12.25 -7.24 -7.94
N TYR A 163 12.53 -7.33 -6.64
CA TYR A 163 11.52 -7.51 -5.61
C TYR A 163 11.63 -6.46 -4.51
N LEU A 164 10.59 -5.64 -4.35
CA LEU A 164 10.55 -4.53 -3.43
C LEU A 164 9.52 -4.77 -2.31
N LEU A 165 9.88 -4.46 -1.08
CA LEU A 165 9.07 -4.68 0.12
C LEU A 165 8.63 -3.33 0.71
N PRO A 166 7.52 -2.74 0.24
CA PRO A 166 7.01 -1.52 0.84
C PRO A 166 6.44 -1.80 2.24
N VAL A 167 6.61 -0.81 3.13
CA VAL A 167 5.90 -0.73 4.41
C VAL A 167 4.45 -0.29 4.18
N ASN A 168 3.67 -0.04 5.26
CA ASN A 168 2.31 0.45 5.14
C ASN A 168 2.29 1.81 4.42
N LEU A 169 1.60 1.88 3.30
CA LEU A 169 1.46 3.09 2.53
C LEU A 169 0.28 3.92 3.00
N TYR A 170 0.34 5.23 2.84
CA TYR A 170 -0.76 6.16 3.09
C TYR A 170 -0.63 7.38 2.17
N GLY A 171 -1.74 8.10 1.95
CA GLY A 171 -1.71 9.31 1.13
C GLY A 171 -3.04 9.62 0.45
N PRO A 172 -3.09 10.66 -0.39
CA PRO A 172 -4.21 10.95 -1.28
C PRO A 172 -4.62 9.75 -2.13
N ARG A 173 -5.92 9.55 -2.35
CA ARG A 173 -6.49 8.45 -3.15
C ARG A 173 -6.40 7.06 -2.49
N ASP A 174 -6.04 7.00 -1.19
CA ASP A 174 -6.13 5.73 -0.44
C ASP A 174 -7.58 5.27 -0.32
N ASN A 175 -7.78 4.04 0.11
CA ASN A 175 -9.10 3.47 0.38
C ASN A 175 -9.63 3.97 1.73
N PHE A 176 -10.72 4.75 1.74
CA PHE A 176 -11.36 5.27 2.94
C PHE A 176 -12.62 4.48 3.37
N ASP A 177 -12.91 3.35 2.74
CA ASP A 177 -14.01 2.48 3.16
C ASP A 177 -13.74 1.89 4.55
N LEU A 178 -14.69 2.03 5.50
CA LEU A 178 -14.46 1.69 6.91
C LEU A 178 -14.29 0.17 7.17
N GLU A 179 -14.76 -0.68 6.25
CA GLU A 179 -14.65 -2.13 6.39
C GLU A 179 -13.34 -2.68 5.83
N THR A 180 -12.82 -2.03 4.79
CA THR A 180 -11.68 -2.56 4.02
C THR A 180 -10.42 -1.69 4.12
N SER A 181 -10.53 -0.46 4.62
CA SER A 181 -9.42 0.49 4.70
C SER A 181 -8.35 0.14 5.73
N HIS A 182 -7.20 0.73 5.56
CA HIS A 182 -6.12 0.74 6.55
C HIS A 182 -6.37 1.77 7.66
N VAL A 183 -5.53 1.74 8.69
CA VAL A 183 -5.70 2.52 9.93
C VAL A 183 -5.76 4.04 9.71
N ILE A 184 -4.88 4.61 8.88
CA ILE A 184 -4.82 6.07 8.64
C ILE A 184 -6.10 6.58 7.97
N PRO A 185 -6.52 6.07 6.80
CA PRO A 185 -7.74 6.54 6.15
C PRO A 185 -9.00 6.28 7.00
N ALA A 186 -9.07 5.16 7.73
CA ALA A 186 -10.18 4.89 8.64
C ALA A 186 -10.31 5.94 9.74
N ILE A 187 -9.20 6.32 10.39
CA ILE A 187 -9.23 7.30 11.47
C ILE A 187 -9.57 8.69 10.93
N ILE A 188 -8.96 9.11 9.82
CA ILE A 188 -9.26 10.40 9.17
C ILE A 188 -10.76 10.49 8.86
N ARG A 189 -11.32 9.47 8.22
CA ARG A 189 -12.75 9.43 7.89
C ARG A 189 -13.63 9.52 9.14
N LYS A 190 -13.36 8.70 10.16
CA LYS A 190 -14.11 8.73 11.43
C LYS A 190 -14.11 10.10 12.08
N CYS A 191 -12.95 10.75 12.17
CA CYS A 191 -12.84 12.08 12.75
C CYS A 191 -13.69 13.12 12.01
N LEU A 192 -13.60 13.15 10.68
CA LEU A 192 -14.26 14.16 9.85
C LEU A 192 -15.78 13.93 9.72
N GLU A 193 -16.24 12.67 9.66
CA GLU A 193 -17.67 12.36 9.56
C GLU A 193 -18.40 12.58 10.88
N SER A 194 -17.79 12.18 12.03
CA SER A 194 -18.39 12.41 13.34
C SER A 194 -18.55 13.90 13.69
N GLN A 195 -17.68 14.78 13.19
CA GLN A 195 -17.84 16.24 13.35
C GLN A 195 -19.05 16.77 12.57
N ASN A 196 -19.22 16.32 11.32
CA ASN A 196 -20.32 16.81 10.47
C ASN A 196 -21.69 16.41 11.04
N SER A 197 -21.84 15.18 11.56
CA SER A 197 -23.07 14.72 12.18
C SER A 197 -23.47 15.58 13.38
N THR A 198 -22.50 16.03 14.19
CA THR A 198 -22.76 16.91 15.33
C THR A 198 -23.21 18.32 14.88
N ILE A 199 -22.58 18.88 13.82
CA ILE A 199 -22.92 20.19 13.30
C ILE A 199 -24.33 20.19 12.68
N GLU A 200 -24.72 19.13 11.96
CA GLU A 200 -26.05 18.99 11.39
C GLU A 200 -27.12 18.88 12.49
N THR A 201 -26.86 18.06 13.52
CA THR A 201 -27.75 17.93 14.68
C THR A 201 -27.90 19.24 15.44
N GLU A 202 -26.82 20.01 15.66
CA GLU A 202 -26.86 21.33 16.29
C GLU A 202 -27.68 22.37 15.47
N ARG A 203 -27.59 22.32 14.14
CA ARG A 203 -28.40 23.19 13.25
C ARG A 203 -29.89 22.84 13.33
N GLU A 204 -30.24 21.54 13.33
CA GLU A 204 -31.61 21.09 13.47
C GLU A 204 -32.20 21.43 14.84
N ILE A 205 -31.41 21.24 15.93
CA ILE A 205 -31.83 21.55 17.31
C ILE A 205 -32.03 23.08 17.48
N ASN A 206 -31.13 23.90 16.99
CA ASN A 206 -31.27 25.36 17.05
C ASN A 206 -32.50 25.88 16.30
N SER A 207 -32.96 25.13 15.28
CA SER A 207 -34.22 25.42 14.57
C SER A 207 -35.46 25.01 15.35
N ALA A 208 -35.35 24.07 16.32
CA ALA A 208 -36.47 23.46 17.03
C ALA A 208 -36.65 23.93 18.50
N GLN A 209 -35.81 24.82 19.04
CA GLN A 209 -35.86 25.31 20.43
C GLN A 209 -35.90 24.23 21.53
N VAL A 210 -35.27 23.08 21.31
CA VAL A 210 -35.22 21.99 22.27
C VAL A 210 -33.82 21.92 22.92
N ALA A 211 -33.76 22.08 24.27
CA ALA A 211 -32.53 21.86 25.03
C ALA A 211 -32.25 20.36 25.14
N ILE A 212 -31.31 19.87 24.33
CA ILE A 212 -30.81 18.50 24.45
C ILE A 212 -29.36 18.51 24.91
N SER A 213 -29.03 17.58 25.83
CA SER A 213 -27.65 17.38 26.28
C SER A 213 -26.70 17.17 25.10
N GLU A 214 -25.60 17.92 25.11
CA GLU A 214 -24.50 17.79 24.12
C GLU A 214 -24.12 16.32 23.94
N SER A 215 -24.56 15.67 22.86
CA SER A 215 -24.05 14.36 22.49
C SER A 215 -22.64 14.55 21.93
N GLN A 216 -21.65 14.40 22.80
CA GLN A 216 -20.26 14.52 22.42
C GLN A 216 -19.92 13.47 21.35
N SER A 217 -19.53 13.89 20.16
CA SER A 217 -19.10 12.98 19.09
C SER A 217 -18.06 11.99 19.60
N CYS A 218 -18.16 10.74 19.15
CA CYS A 218 -17.29 9.66 19.63
C CYS A 218 -16.78 8.83 18.44
N ILE A 219 -15.49 8.53 18.45
CA ILE A 219 -14.90 7.58 17.49
C ILE A 219 -14.31 6.38 18.22
N THR A 220 -14.56 5.18 17.68
CA THR A 220 -14.02 3.93 18.23
C THR A 220 -12.82 3.48 17.42
N ILE A 221 -11.69 3.22 18.10
CA ILE A 221 -10.44 2.70 17.57
C ILE A 221 -10.20 1.29 18.12
N TRP A 222 -9.83 0.36 17.28
CA TRP A 222 -9.57 -1.03 17.65
C TRP A 222 -8.22 -1.18 18.36
N GLY A 223 -8.19 -2.08 19.35
CA GLY A 223 -6.98 -2.46 20.08
C GLY A 223 -6.63 -1.53 21.24
N THR A 224 -5.42 -1.68 21.77
CA THR A 224 -4.90 -0.90 22.90
C THR A 224 -4.24 0.42 22.49
N GLY A 225 -3.86 0.56 21.22
CA GLY A 225 -3.07 1.66 20.69
C GLY A 225 -1.56 1.58 20.98
N ASN A 226 -1.09 0.55 21.68
CA ASN A 226 0.32 0.38 22.02
C ASN A 226 1.20 -0.07 20.85
N PRO A 227 0.73 -0.91 19.90
CA PRO A 227 1.55 -1.33 18.77
C PRO A 227 2.10 -0.16 17.96
N THR A 228 3.33 -0.32 17.49
CA THR A 228 3.98 0.68 16.66
C THR A 228 4.00 0.26 15.20
N ARG A 229 3.88 1.24 14.32
CA ARG A 229 3.89 1.05 12.86
C ARG A 229 4.78 2.09 12.21
N GLU A 230 5.33 1.68 11.10
CA GLU A 230 5.96 2.56 10.14
C GLU A 230 5.00 2.81 8.98
N PHE A 231 4.99 4.06 8.50
CA PHE A 231 4.17 4.49 7.36
C PHE A 231 5.05 5.21 6.34
N LEU A 232 4.82 4.93 5.06
CA LEU A 232 5.51 5.57 3.95
C LEU A 232 4.48 6.32 3.10
N TYR A 233 4.75 7.60 2.85
CA TYR A 233 3.89 8.42 2.01
C TYR A 233 3.91 7.91 0.56
N VAL A 234 2.75 7.90 -0.08
CA VAL A 234 2.56 7.25 -1.39
C VAL A 234 3.47 7.80 -2.49
N GLU A 235 3.75 9.10 -2.48
CA GLU A 235 4.65 9.69 -3.47
C GLU A 235 6.11 9.28 -3.25
N ASP A 236 6.56 9.19 -1.99
CA ASP A 236 7.89 8.67 -1.67
C ASP A 236 8.01 7.19 -2.08
N ALA A 237 6.95 6.39 -1.86
CA ALA A 237 6.91 5.01 -2.31
C ALA A 237 7.02 4.90 -3.84
N ALA A 238 6.30 5.73 -4.57
CA ALA A 238 6.36 5.80 -6.02
C ALA A 238 7.77 6.20 -6.51
N ASP A 239 8.39 7.20 -5.89
CA ASP A 239 9.78 7.58 -6.20
C ASP A 239 10.75 6.43 -5.94
N GLY A 240 10.61 5.71 -4.83
CA GLY A 240 11.44 4.55 -4.51
C GLY A 240 11.31 3.42 -5.54
N ILE A 241 10.09 3.11 -5.98
CA ILE A 241 9.83 2.10 -7.00
C ILE A 241 10.41 2.52 -8.35
N ILE A 242 10.23 3.76 -8.75
CA ILE A 242 10.77 4.30 -10.01
C ILE A 242 12.31 4.29 -9.99
N LEU A 243 12.94 4.75 -8.91
CA LEU A 243 14.39 4.70 -8.75
C LEU A 243 14.94 3.27 -8.79
N ALA A 244 14.28 2.33 -8.10
CA ALA A 244 14.66 0.92 -8.16
C ALA A 244 14.50 0.35 -9.58
N THR A 245 13.44 0.73 -10.29
CA THR A 245 13.23 0.31 -11.68
C THR A 245 14.36 0.81 -12.59
N GLU A 246 14.82 2.03 -12.40
CA GLU A 246 15.93 2.61 -13.17
C GLU A 246 17.29 1.96 -12.85
N LYS A 247 17.58 1.71 -11.56
CA LYS A 247 18.96 1.51 -11.10
C LYS A 247 19.26 0.12 -10.53
N TYR A 248 18.24 -0.61 -10.06
CA TYR A 248 18.44 -1.88 -9.36
C TYR A 248 18.17 -3.06 -10.28
N ASN A 249 19.14 -4.00 -10.40
CA ASN A 249 19.06 -5.16 -11.29
C ASN A 249 19.43 -6.48 -10.56
N LYS A 250 19.35 -6.49 -9.23
CA LYS A 250 19.61 -7.69 -8.41
C LYS A 250 18.30 -8.33 -7.99
N THR A 251 18.29 -9.62 -7.75
CA THR A 251 17.13 -10.39 -7.28
C THR A 251 16.97 -10.40 -5.76
N ASP A 252 17.94 -9.84 -5.02
CA ASP A 252 17.82 -9.69 -3.58
C ASP A 252 16.67 -8.74 -3.24
N PRO A 253 15.82 -9.06 -2.24
CA PRO A 253 14.74 -8.19 -1.84
C PRO A 253 15.27 -6.87 -1.29
N VAL A 254 14.49 -5.78 -1.46
CA VAL A 254 14.81 -4.46 -0.95
C VAL A 254 13.62 -3.84 -0.24
N ASN A 255 13.82 -3.43 1.00
CA ASN A 255 12.85 -2.71 1.81
C ASN A 255 12.65 -1.26 1.33
N LEU A 256 11.39 -0.85 1.24
CA LEU A 256 10.99 0.53 1.00
C LEU A 256 10.19 1.06 2.19
N GLY A 257 10.80 1.93 2.97
CA GLY A 257 10.22 2.49 4.18
C GLY A 257 10.65 3.92 4.42
N SER A 258 10.08 4.54 5.46
CA SER A 258 10.44 5.88 5.94
C SER A 258 11.54 5.87 7.00
N GLY A 259 11.75 4.70 7.64
CA GLY A 259 12.63 4.56 8.81
C GLY A 259 12.05 5.14 10.11
N PHE A 260 10.83 5.69 10.08
CA PHE A 260 10.16 6.32 11.22
C PHE A 260 9.02 5.44 11.76
N GLU A 261 9.03 5.17 13.05
CA GLU A 261 8.04 4.33 13.75
C GLU A 261 7.22 5.18 14.73
N ILE A 262 5.90 4.98 14.75
CA ILE A 262 4.96 5.69 15.63
C ILE A 262 3.98 4.70 16.29
N SER A 263 3.59 4.92 17.54
CA SER A 263 2.52 4.14 18.17
C SER A 263 1.15 4.49 17.54
N ILE A 264 0.24 3.52 17.50
CA ILE A 264 -1.14 3.80 17.02
C ILE A 264 -1.79 4.86 17.88
N LYS A 265 -1.52 4.88 19.19
CA LYS A 265 -2.03 5.91 20.11
C LYS A 265 -1.57 7.31 19.73
N ASP A 266 -0.28 7.48 19.41
CA ASP A 266 0.25 8.80 19.03
C ASP A 266 -0.15 9.19 17.62
N LEU A 267 -0.29 8.22 16.69
CA LEU A 267 -0.89 8.44 15.37
C LEU A 267 -2.33 8.97 15.48
N VAL A 268 -3.16 8.35 16.33
CA VAL A 268 -4.55 8.82 16.60
C VAL A 268 -4.55 10.24 17.15
N LYS A 269 -3.71 10.54 18.15
CA LYS A 269 -3.59 11.91 18.68
C LYS A 269 -3.20 12.92 17.61
N LEU A 270 -2.25 12.55 16.74
CA LEU A 270 -1.81 13.42 15.64
C LEU A 270 -2.95 13.66 14.64
N ILE A 271 -3.67 12.63 14.21
CA ILE A 271 -4.81 12.78 13.28
C ILE A 271 -5.94 13.61 13.94
N VAL A 272 -6.28 13.35 15.20
CA VAL A 272 -7.26 14.14 15.98
C VAL A 272 -6.88 15.62 16.00
N LYS A 273 -5.59 15.93 16.25
CA LYS A 273 -5.08 17.31 16.21
C LYS A 273 -5.24 17.92 14.80
N LEU A 274 -4.81 17.20 13.76
CA LEU A 274 -4.81 17.70 12.38
C LEU A 274 -6.22 17.86 11.79
N THR A 275 -7.16 17.03 12.18
CA THR A 275 -8.58 17.12 11.79
C THR A 275 -9.37 18.10 12.67
N ASN A 276 -8.77 18.64 13.75
CA ASN A 276 -9.44 19.46 14.77
C ASN A 276 -10.65 18.75 15.40
N PHE A 277 -10.63 17.41 15.47
CA PHE A 277 -11.70 16.64 16.09
C PHE A 277 -11.80 16.91 17.58
N LYS A 278 -12.99 17.30 18.08
CA LYS A 278 -13.25 17.66 19.49
C LYS A 278 -13.97 16.59 20.29
N GLY A 279 -14.34 15.49 19.64
CA GLY A 279 -15.05 14.40 20.27
C GLY A 279 -14.15 13.48 21.11
N LYS A 280 -14.75 12.44 21.66
CA LYS A 280 -14.08 11.43 22.48
C LYS A 280 -13.50 10.31 21.62
N VAL A 281 -12.29 9.86 21.95
CA VAL A 281 -11.67 8.65 21.38
C VAL A 281 -11.87 7.50 22.36
N VAL A 282 -12.50 6.42 21.92
CA VAL A 282 -12.72 5.19 22.69
C VAL A 282 -11.93 4.04 22.08
N TRP A 283 -11.24 3.28 22.91
CA TRP A 283 -10.46 2.12 22.51
C TRP A 283 -11.25 0.83 22.71
N ASP A 284 -11.47 0.07 21.64
CA ASP A 284 -12.08 -1.26 21.70
C ASP A 284 -10.98 -2.32 21.85
N THR A 285 -10.63 -2.61 23.10
CA THR A 285 -9.60 -3.59 23.44
C THR A 285 -10.02 -5.05 23.23
N SER A 286 -11.28 -5.30 22.87
CA SER A 286 -11.73 -6.64 22.45
C SER A 286 -11.19 -7.04 21.06
N LYS A 287 -10.71 -6.07 20.29
CA LYS A 287 -10.11 -6.28 18.97
C LYS A 287 -8.60 -6.47 19.06
N PRO A 288 -8.01 -7.31 18.19
CA PRO A 288 -6.59 -7.62 18.24
C PRO A 288 -5.71 -6.41 17.86
N ASP A 289 -4.58 -6.28 18.55
CA ASP A 289 -3.53 -5.30 18.25
C ASP A 289 -2.69 -5.68 17.00
N GLY A 290 -2.68 -6.95 16.62
CA GLY A 290 -1.78 -7.48 15.61
C GLY A 290 -0.32 -7.57 16.09
N GLN A 291 0.63 -7.50 15.18
CA GLN A 291 2.05 -7.58 15.51
C GLN A 291 2.50 -6.37 16.34
N PRO A 292 3.28 -6.56 17.44
CA PRO A 292 3.63 -5.47 18.37
C PRO A 292 4.39 -4.32 17.71
N ARG A 293 5.40 -4.62 16.87
CA ARG A 293 6.22 -3.61 16.20
C ARG A 293 6.43 -3.95 14.73
N ARG A 294 6.45 -2.91 13.88
CA ARG A 294 6.80 -3.03 12.46
C ARG A 294 7.56 -1.81 12.00
N ARG A 295 8.86 -2.00 11.73
CA ARG A 295 9.74 -1.01 11.12
C ARG A 295 10.77 -1.70 10.25
N LEU A 296 11.00 -1.18 9.05
CA LEU A 296 11.98 -1.71 8.10
C LEU A 296 13.36 -1.09 8.31
N ASP A 297 14.40 -1.86 8.02
CA ASP A 297 15.73 -1.33 7.74
C ASP A 297 15.74 -0.85 6.29
N THR A 298 16.02 0.43 6.06
CA THR A 298 15.97 1.07 4.74
C THR A 298 17.35 1.34 4.15
N THR A 299 18.42 0.94 4.85
CA THR A 299 19.80 1.21 4.45
C THR A 299 20.18 0.62 3.09
N LYS A 300 19.60 -0.52 2.72
CA LYS A 300 19.85 -1.15 1.43
C LYS A 300 19.30 -0.32 0.27
N ALA A 301 18.10 0.21 0.39
CA ALA A 301 17.48 1.06 -0.64
C ALA A 301 18.30 2.34 -0.86
N GLU A 302 18.78 2.97 0.22
CA GLU A 302 19.63 4.15 0.14
C GLU A 302 20.98 3.83 -0.54
N LYS A 303 21.61 2.73 -0.18
CA LYS A 303 22.91 2.30 -0.71
C LYS A 303 22.83 1.87 -2.19
N GLU A 304 21.82 1.08 -2.57
CA GLU A 304 21.77 0.45 -3.89
C GLU A 304 21.26 1.39 -4.99
N PHE A 305 20.31 2.27 -4.69
CA PHE A 305 19.75 3.18 -5.69
C PHE A 305 19.43 4.60 -5.20
N GLY A 306 19.87 4.95 -3.98
CA GLY A 306 19.76 6.31 -3.44
C GLY A 306 18.36 6.68 -2.96
N PHE A 307 17.51 5.71 -2.63
CA PHE A 307 16.18 6.00 -2.11
C PHE A 307 16.23 6.35 -0.62
N LYS A 308 15.62 7.48 -0.29
CA LYS A 308 15.33 7.92 1.08
C LYS A 308 14.00 8.66 1.08
N ALA A 309 13.09 8.27 1.96
CA ALA A 309 11.82 8.97 2.13
C ALA A 309 12.06 10.42 2.57
N LYS A 310 11.31 11.36 2.00
CA LYS A 310 11.48 12.80 2.22
C LYS A 310 10.31 13.41 2.97
N THR A 311 9.13 12.81 2.85
CA THR A 311 7.89 13.35 3.41
C THR A 311 7.78 12.99 4.89
N ARG A 312 7.73 14.01 5.75
CA ARG A 312 7.45 13.82 7.19
C ARG A 312 6.00 13.36 7.37
N LEU A 313 5.76 12.48 8.35
CA LEU A 313 4.44 11.90 8.60
C LEU A 313 3.35 12.97 8.76
N GLU A 314 3.59 14.03 9.53
CA GLU A 314 2.62 15.11 9.75
C GLU A 314 2.25 15.81 8.44
N ALA A 315 3.23 16.13 7.59
CA ALA A 315 3.00 16.76 6.29
C ALA A 315 2.19 15.87 5.34
N GLY A 316 2.54 14.58 5.25
CA GLY A 316 1.78 13.62 4.44
C GLY A 316 0.35 13.41 4.94
N LEU A 317 0.14 13.41 6.27
CA LEU A 317 -1.20 13.34 6.86
C LEU A 317 -2.04 14.57 6.51
N MET A 318 -1.46 15.79 6.57
CA MET A 318 -2.16 17.02 6.19
C MET A 318 -2.63 16.95 4.73
N GLN A 319 -1.75 16.55 3.80
CA GLN A 319 -2.11 16.41 2.39
C GLN A 319 -3.20 15.34 2.17
N THR A 320 -3.13 14.24 2.94
CA THR A 320 -4.14 13.17 2.87
C THR A 320 -5.52 13.66 3.36
N ILE A 321 -5.54 14.38 4.47
CA ILE A 321 -6.76 14.99 5.05
C ILE A 321 -7.36 16.00 4.08
N GLU A 322 -6.55 16.94 3.55
CA GLU A 322 -7.00 17.93 2.58
C GLU A 322 -7.59 17.28 1.33
N TRP A 323 -6.93 16.24 0.82
CA TRP A 323 -7.44 15.50 -0.33
C TRP A 323 -8.78 14.84 -0.04
N TYR A 324 -8.92 14.17 1.11
CA TYR A 324 -10.17 13.55 1.51
C TYR A 324 -11.30 14.57 1.63
N MET A 325 -11.05 15.72 2.27
CA MET A 325 -12.05 16.78 2.41
C MET A 325 -12.55 17.30 1.05
N LYS A 326 -11.65 17.43 0.07
CA LYS A 326 -12.00 17.89 -1.30
C LYS A 326 -12.73 16.84 -2.12
N ASN A 327 -12.53 15.55 -1.83
CA ASN A 327 -13.02 14.44 -2.65
C ASN A 327 -14.05 13.54 -1.94
N LYS A 328 -14.53 13.93 -0.76
CA LYS A 328 -15.43 13.12 0.09
C LYS A 328 -16.64 12.56 -0.68
N ALA A 329 -17.29 13.36 -1.49
CA ALA A 329 -18.47 12.97 -2.27
C ALA A 329 -18.23 11.82 -3.26
N THR A 330 -16.98 11.66 -3.75
CA THR A 330 -16.64 10.62 -4.73
C THR A 330 -16.01 9.38 -4.10
N VAL A 331 -15.60 9.47 -2.83
CA VAL A 331 -14.88 8.38 -2.12
C VAL A 331 -15.82 7.55 -1.24
N VAL A 332 -17.01 8.07 -0.92
CA VAL A 332 -17.99 7.49 0.00
C VAL A 332 -19.17 6.83 -0.75
N CYS A 333 -19.15 6.86 -2.09
CA CYS A 333 -20.18 6.22 -2.92
C CYS A 333 -19.82 4.77 -3.24
#